data_9fa828866bdac2a92e4e446cd7608daa
#
_entry.id   9fa828866bdac2a92e4e446cd7608daa
#
_cell.length_a   1.000
_cell.length_b   1.000
_cell.length_c   1.000
_cell.angle_alpha   90.00
_cell.angle_beta   90.00
_cell.angle_gamma   90.00
#
_symmetry.space_group_name_H-M   'P 1'
#
loop_
_entity.id
_entity.type
_entity.pdbx_description
1 polymer ?
#
loop_
_entity_poly.entity_id
_entity_poly.type
_entity_poly.pdbx_seq_one_letter_code
_entity_poly.pdbx_strand_id
1 'polypeptide(L)'
;MKEHIKEVIVVEGKNDTNVLQSYFDCDTIETSGDSTNPLVLERIKEAQRVRGVIVFTDPDRPGEHIRRWIQDNVPGIKHAFIAKDKAKTEKKVGVEHANKEDLWQALNQIVSFENNEESLSWQDYIDLGFVGNAIFRNRVCEKVHIGPCNAKTCFKRLNQMHITRDEIEKLLEDEKNG
;
A
#
# COMPACT_ATOMS: atom_id res chain seq x y z
N MET A 1 20.09 17.50 4.94
CA MET A 1 20.03 16.20 5.64
C MET A 1 18.84 15.40 5.12
N LYS A 2 19.01 14.11 4.88
CA LYS A 2 17.91 13.24 4.43
C LYS A 2 17.02 12.85 5.62
N GLU A 3 15.72 12.77 5.37
CA GLU A 3 14.76 12.24 6.35
C GLU A 3 15.06 10.77 6.63
N HIS A 4 15.11 10.40 7.90
CA HIS A 4 15.38 9.03 8.35
C HIS A 4 14.09 8.21 8.42
N ILE A 5 14.11 7.01 7.85
CA ILE A 5 13.00 6.05 7.92
C ILE A 5 13.48 4.85 8.75
N LYS A 6 12.84 4.65 9.89
CA LYS A 6 13.20 3.61 10.86
C LYS A 6 12.96 2.19 10.30
N GLU A 7 11.81 1.99 9.65
CA GLU A 7 11.42 0.71 9.10
C GLU A 7 12.28 0.33 7.89
N VAL A 8 12.43 -0.96 7.65
CA VAL A 8 13.01 -1.46 6.40
C VAL A 8 11.94 -1.44 5.31
N ILE A 9 12.27 -0.89 4.16
CA ILE A 9 11.34 -0.78 3.03
C ILE A 9 11.55 -1.97 2.09
N VAL A 10 10.51 -2.76 1.86
CA VAL A 10 10.54 -3.83 0.86
C VAL A 10 10.12 -3.27 -0.49
N VAL A 11 10.99 -3.41 -1.47
CA VAL A 11 10.82 -2.94 -2.85
C VAL A 11 11.05 -4.08 -3.84
N GLU A 12 10.75 -3.86 -5.10
CA GLU A 12 10.90 -4.90 -6.13
C GLU A 12 12.34 -5.05 -6.62
N GLY A 13 13.05 -3.94 -6.86
CA GLY A 13 14.36 -3.99 -7.49
C GLY A 13 15.34 -2.90 -7.07
N LYS A 14 16.52 -2.98 -7.65
CA LYS A 14 17.66 -2.09 -7.37
C LYS A 14 17.37 -0.63 -7.70
N ASN A 15 16.63 -0.37 -8.76
CA ASN A 15 16.29 1.00 -9.14
C ASN A 15 15.42 1.69 -8.09
N ASP A 16 14.47 0.95 -7.49
CA ASP A 16 13.65 1.46 -6.39
C ASP A 16 14.50 1.81 -5.18
N THR A 17 15.43 0.91 -4.81
CA THR A 17 16.41 1.18 -3.75
C THR A 17 17.20 2.44 -4.03
N ASN A 18 17.74 2.59 -5.23
CA ASN A 18 18.56 3.74 -5.61
C ASN A 18 17.79 5.05 -5.50
N VAL A 19 16.55 5.07 -5.96
CA VAL A 19 15.69 6.26 -5.90
C VAL A 19 15.36 6.62 -4.45
N LEU A 20 14.92 5.65 -3.65
CA LEU A 20 14.60 5.89 -2.24
C LEU A 20 15.81 6.37 -1.45
N GLN A 21 16.97 5.73 -1.61
CA GLN A 21 18.20 6.11 -0.92
C GLN A 21 18.80 7.42 -1.43
N SER A 22 18.45 7.86 -2.64
CA SER A 22 18.85 9.19 -3.12
C SER A 22 18.16 10.31 -2.34
N TYR A 23 16.91 10.08 -1.88
CA TYR A 23 16.09 11.06 -1.18
C TYR A 23 16.06 10.89 0.34
N PHE A 24 16.14 9.65 0.83
CA PHE A 24 15.92 9.30 2.24
C PHE A 24 17.11 8.54 2.81
N ASP A 25 17.28 8.65 4.13
CA ASP A 25 18.14 7.76 4.91
C ASP A 25 17.34 6.53 5.29
N CYS A 26 17.44 5.47 4.51
CA CYS A 26 16.64 4.26 4.64
C CYS A 26 17.38 3.01 4.20
N ASP A 27 16.92 1.87 4.70
CA ASP A 27 17.36 0.54 4.27
C ASP A 27 16.25 -0.17 3.53
N THR A 28 16.63 -0.97 2.54
CA THR A 28 15.69 -1.70 1.69
C THR A 28 15.98 -3.20 1.64
N ILE A 29 14.95 -3.98 1.38
CA ILE A 29 15.05 -5.38 0.94
C ILE A 29 14.41 -5.47 -0.44
N GLU A 30 15.14 -6.04 -1.40
CA GLU A 30 14.68 -6.23 -2.77
C GLU A 30 14.15 -7.64 -2.95
N THR A 31 12.96 -7.77 -3.56
CA THR A 31 12.39 -9.09 -3.90
C THR A 31 12.96 -9.66 -5.18
N SER A 32 13.57 -8.81 -6.01
CA SER A 32 14.24 -9.18 -7.28
C SER A 32 13.35 -9.94 -8.28
N GLY A 33 12.05 -9.62 -8.29
CA GLY A 33 11.08 -10.22 -9.21
C GLY A 33 10.68 -11.66 -8.89
N ASP A 34 11.31 -12.31 -7.92
CA ASP A 34 10.89 -13.61 -7.39
C ASP A 34 10.07 -13.41 -6.12
N SER A 35 8.76 -13.39 -6.30
CA SER A 35 7.78 -13.18 -5.24
C SER A 35 7.68 -14.33 -4.24
N THR A 36 8.41 -15.43 -4.44
CA THR A 36 8.25 -16.64 -3.63
C THR A 36 9.55 -17.16 -3.03
N ASN A 37 10.62 -16.38 -3.08
CA ASN A 37 11.92 -16.80 -2.55
C ASN A 37 11.88 -16.88 -1.01
N PRO A 38 12.02 -18.08 -0.41
CA PRO A 38 11.96 -18.25 1.05
C PRO A 38 13.06 -17.48 1.80
N LEU A 39 14.23 -17.29 1.21
CA LEU A 39 15.32 -16.53 1.84
C LEU A 39 14.99 -15.05 1.97
N VAL A 40 14.33 -14.48 0.97
CA VAL A 40 13.83 -13.09 1.03
C VAL A 40 12.76 -12.98 2.10
N LEU A 41 11.86 -13.95 2.19
CA LEU A 41 10.81 -13.96 3.22
C LEU A 41 11.40 -13.99 4.64
N GLU A 42 12.41 -14.82 4.88
CA GLU A 42 13.08 -14.86 6.20
C GLU A 42 13.77 -13.54 6.54
N ARG A 43 14.38 -12.88 5.57
CA ARG A 43 14.96 -11.53 5.77
C ARG A 43 13.88 -10.50 6.12
N ILE A 44 12.72 -10.56 5.47
CA ILE A 44 11.59 -9.66 5.77
C ILE A 44 11.06 -9.93 7.17
N LYS A 45 10.90 -11.19 7.57
CA LYS A 45 10.46 -11.56 8.92
C LYS A 45 11.41 -11.02 10.00
N GLU A 46 12.72 -11.16 9.80
CA GLU A 46 13.71 -10.65 10.74
C GLU A 46 13.71 -9.12 10.80
N ALA A 47 13.63 -8.44 9.67
CA ALA A 47 13.50 -6.99 9.63
C ALA A 47 12.23 -6.51 10.34
N GLN A 48 11.11 -7.21 10.16
CA GLN A 48 9.86 -6.92 10.85
C GLN A 48 9.99 -7.05 12.36
N ARG A 49 10.66 -8.10 12.84
CA ARG A 49 10.90 -8.33 14.26
C ARG A 49 11.72 -7.22 14.91
N VAL A 50 12.73 -6.73 14.22
CA VAL A 50 13.72 -5.79 14.80
C VAL A 50 13.32 -4.32 14.61
N ARG A 51 12.85 -3.95 13.42
CA ARG A 51 12.65 -2.55 13.04
C ARG A 51 11.23 -2.22 12.58
N GLY A 52 10.50 -3.21 12.13
CA GLY A 52 9.28 -3.01 11.35
C GLY A 52 9.58 -2.95 9.85
N VAL A 53 8.58 -3.28 9.06
CA VAL A 53 8.66 -3.34 7.59
C VAL A 53 7.55 -2.52 6.95
N ILE A 54 7.91 -1.75 5.94
CA ILE A 54 6.96 -1.10 5.02
C ILE A 54 7.11 -1.77 3.65
N VAL A 55 6.03 -2.35 3.15
CA VAL A 55 5.97 -2.86 1.77
C VAL A 55 5.63 -1.71 0.83
N PHE A 56 6.50 -1.45 -0.13
CA PHE A 56 6.33 -0.38 -1.10
C PHE A 56 6.64 -0.90 -2.50
N THR A 57 5.68 -1.60 -3.08
CA THR A 57 5.77 -2.19 -4.42
C THR A 57 5.11 -1.31 -5.47
N ASP A 58 5.41 -1.57 -6.73
CA ASP A 58 4.84 -0.84 -7.86
C ASP A 58 3.31 -0.98 -7.93
N PRO A 59 2.58 0.05 -8.40
CA PRO A 59 1.13 0.01 -8.53
C PRO A 59 0.68 -0.76 -9.78
N ASP A 60 1.07 -2.02 -9.89
CA ASP A 60 0.77 -2.95 -10.96
C ASP A 60 0.45 -4.36 -10.42
N ARG A 61 0.09 -5.29 -11.30
CA ARG A 61 -0.28 -6.66 -10.89
C ARG A 61 0.86 -7.42 -10.24
N PRO A 62 2.10 -7.42 -10.78
CA PRO A 62 3.24 -8.07 -10.10
C PRO A 62 3.49 -7.49 -8.70
N GLY A 63 3.47 -6.17 -8.55
CA GLY A 63 3.64 -5.49 -7.27
C GLY A 63 2.56 -5.86 -6.26
N GLU A 64 1.31 -5.98 -6.70
CA GLU A 64 0.19 -6.40 -5.87
C GLU A 64 0.32 -7.86 -5.42
N HIS A 65 0.82 -8.73 -6.29
CA HIS A 65 1.07 -10.14 -5.96
C HIS A 65 2.16 -10.29 -4.89
N ILE A 66 3.25 -9.57 -5.01
CA ILE A 66 4.33 -9.53 -4.01
C ILE A 66 3.79 -9.01 -2.67
N ARG A 67 3.02 -7.94 -2.70
CA ARG A 67 2.40 -7.33 -1.51
C ARG A 67 1.53 -8.33 -0.75
N ARG A 68 0.68 -9.06 -1.45
CA ARG A 68 -0.17 -10.10 -0.84
C ARG A 68 0.64 -11.23 -0.23
N TRP A 69 1.62 -11.72 -0.95
CA TRP A 69 2.48 -12.80 -0.47
C TRP A 69 3.18 -12.42 0.84
N ILE A 70 3.71 -11.20 0.94
CA ILE A 70 4.33 -10.72 2.17
C ILE A 70 3.26 -10.56 3.28
N GLN A 71 2.13 -9.96 2.96
CA GLN A 71 1.02 -9.77 3.91
C GLN A 71 0.54 -11.10 4.51
N ASP A 72 0.43 -12.14 3.69
CA ASP A 72 -0.06 -13.45 4.12
C ASP A 72 0.96 -14.22 4.99
N ASN A 73 2.24 -13.89 4.91
CA ASN A 73 3.32 -14.60 5.60
C ASN A 73 4.00 -13.82 6.73
N VAL A 74 3.83 -12.53 6.82
CA VAL A 74 4.50 -11.68 7.83
C VAL A 74 3.46 -10.81 8.55
N PRO A 75 3.10 -11.14 9.79
CA PRO A 75 2.15 -10.34 10.57
C PRO A 75 2.68 -8.94 10.90
N GLY A 76 1.76 -7.97 10.93
CA GLY A 76 2.04 -6.63 11.44
C GLY A 76 2.80 -5.71 10.51
N ILE A 77 3.04 -6.10 9.26
CA ILE A 77 3.70 -5.23 8.28
C ILE A 77 2.83 -4.02 7.92
N LYS A 78 3.48 -2.97 7.50
CA LYS A 78 2.86 -1.73 7.01
C LYS A 78 2.95 -1.67 5.50
N HIS A 79 2.03 -0.95 4.89
CA HIS A 79 1.97 -0.79 3.44
C HIS A 79 1.97 0.68 3.06
N ALA A 80 2.80 1.04 2.09
CA ALA A 80 2.76 2.31 1.40
C ALA A 80 2.21 2.11 -0.01
N PHE A 81 1.36 3.02 -0.46
CA PHE A 81 0.77 3.01 -1.78
C PHE A 81 1.05 4.32 -2.49
N ILE A 82 1.42 4.25 -3.75
CA ILE A 82 1.57 5.40 -4.63
C ILE A 82 0.58 5.30 -5.79
N ALA A 83 -0.03 6.41 -6.17
CA ALA A 83 -0.94 6.45 -7.30
C ALA A 83 -0.18 6.15 -8.61
N LYS A 84 -0.82 5.42 -9.51
CA LYS A 84 -0.20 4.99 -10.77
C LYS A 84 0.27 6.14 -11.65
N ASP A 85 -0.47 7.25 -11.67
CA ASP A 85 -0.11 8.46 -12.39
C ASP A 85 1.12 9.17 -11.83
N LYS A 86 1.40 9.03 -10.54
CA LYS A 86 2.59 9.57 -9.85
C LYS A 86 3.84 8.69 -10.00
N ALA A 87 3.66 7.43 -10.38
CA ALA A 87 4.73 6.43 -10.49
C ALA A 87 4.95 5.96 -11.93
N LYS A 88 4.57 6.74 -12.94
CA LYS A 88 4.71 6.34 -14.33
C LYS A 88 5.47 7.36 -15.18
N THR A 89 6.14 6.84 -16.21
CA THR A 89 6.56 7.58 -17.41
C THR A 89 5.61 7.22 -18.57
N GLU A 90 5.83 7.79 -19.75
CA GLU A 90 5.04 7.42 -20.95
C GLU A 90 5.05 5.91 -21.25
N LYS A 91 6.09 5.19 -20.85
CA LYS A 91 6.32 3.77 -21.22
C LYS A 91 6.37 2.82 -20.04
N LYS A 92 6.57 3.29 -18.80
CA LYS A 92 6.84 2.43 -17.64
C LYS A 92 6.09 2.89 -16.41
N VAL A 93 5.77 1.93 -15.54
CA VAL A 93 5.19 2.16 -14.21
C VAL A 93 6.14 1.58 -13.18
N GLY A 94 6.43 2.34 -12.13
CA GLY A 94 7.27 1.88 -11.02
C GLY A 94 7.58 2.98 -10.02
N VAL A 95 7.82 2.61 -8.78
CA VAL A 95 8.24 3.50 -7.68
C VAL A 95 9.48 4.32 -8.08
N GLU A 96 10.36 3.73 -8.86
CA GLU A 96 11.58 4.38 -9.37
C GLU A 96 11.32 5.65 -10.20
N HIS A 97 10.11 5.86 -10.70
CA HIS A 97 9.74 7.01 -11.55
C HIS A 97 9.04 8.14 -10.79
N ALA A 98 8.81 7.97 -9.49
CA ALA A 98 8.14 8.97 -8.66
C ALA A 98 9.13 10.05 -8.18
N ASN A 99 8.61 11.25 -7.93
CA ASN A 99 9.39 12.33 -7.33
C ASN A 99 9.46 12.19 -5.79
N LYS A 100 10.35 12.99 -5.17
CA LYS A 100 10.58 12.94 -3.71
C LYS A 100 9.29 13.19 -2.90
N GLU A 101 8.52 14.18 -3.29
CA GLU A 101 7.31 14.61 -2.58
C GLU A 101 6.24 13.52 -2.59
N ASP A 102 6.02 12.88 -3.73
CA ASP A 102 5.05 11.80 -3.86
C ASP A 102 5.49 10.54 -3.09
N LEU A 103 6.78 10.22 -3.11
CA LEU A 103 7.34 9.12 -2.31
C LEU A 103 7.23 9.40 -0.81
N TRP A 104 7.56 10.61 -0.38
CA TRP A 104 7.45 11.02 1.01
C TRP A 104 6.01 10.98 1.51
N GLN A 105 5.08 11.47 0.71
CA GLN A 105 3.65 11.40 1.03
C GLN A 105 3.19 9.95 1.20
N ALA A 106 3.55 9.06 0.27
CA ALA A 106 3.20 7.64 0.36
C ALA A 106 3.76 6.97 1.62
N LEU A 107 5.01 7.27 1.98
CA LEU A 107 5.67 6.72 3.17
C LEU A 107 5.13 7.31 4.49
N ASN A 108 4.50 8.48 4.47
CA ASN A 108 3.82 9.06 5.63
C ASN A 108 2.36 8.61 5.78
N GLN A 109 1.77 8.06 4.74
CA GLN A 109 0.38 7.59 4.70
C GLN A 109 0.30 6.06 4.70
N ILE A 110 1.13 5.43 5.52
CA ILE A 110 1.17 3.98 5.63
C ILE A 110 -0.07 3.42 6.31
N VAL A 111 -0.48 2.24 5.88
CA VAL A 111 -1.63 1.51 6.42
C VAL A 111 -1.22 0.11 6.87
N SER A 112 -1.99 -0.45 7.79
CA SER A 112 -1.84 -1.85 8.23
C SER A 112 -3.11 -2.63 7.93
N PHE A 113 -2.94 -3.88 7.52
CA PHE A 113 -4.04 -4.81 7.27
C PHE A 113 -4.03 -5.91 8.32
N GLU A 114 -5.03 -5.92 9.18
CA GLU A 114 -5.15 -6.90 10.25
C GLU A 114 -6.41 -7.74 10.06
N ASN A 115 -6.29 -9.04 10.29
CA ASN A 115 -7.44 -9.94 10.25
C ASN A 115 -8.19 -9.86 11.58
N ASN A 116 -9.32 -9.18 11.57
CA ASN A 116 -10.19 -8.97 12.71
C ASN A 116 -11.66 -9.18 12.36
N GLU A 117 -12.53 -8.89 13.30
CA GLU A 117 -13.97 -8.91 13.08
C GLU A 117 -14.38 -7.92 11.96
N GLU A 118 -15.46 -8.25 11.29
CA GLU A 118 -15.99 -7.46 10.18
C GLU A 118 -16.50 -6.09 10.67
N SER A 119 -15.85 -5.02 10.23
CA SER A 119 -16.25 -3.63 10.54
C SER A 119 -17.29 -3.07 9.56
N LEU A 120 -17.35 -3.64 8.36
CA LEU A 120 -18.21 -3.25 7.27
C LEU A 120 -18.83 -4.50 6.65
N SER A 121 -20.15 -4.63 6.69
CA SER A 121 -20.83 -5.79 6.09
C SER A 121 -20.80 -5.71 4.55
N TRP A 122 -20.92 -6.88 3.91
CA TRP A 122 -21.01 -6.92 2.45
C TRP A 122 -22.24 -6.18 1.92
N GLN A 123 -23.36 -6.24 2.64
CA GLN A 123 -24.56 -5.51 2.28
C GLN A 123 -24.35 -3.98 2.35
N ASP A 124 -23.75 -3.49 3.42
CA ASP A 124 -23.42 -2.07 3.55
C ASP A 124 -22.46 -1.61 2.44
N TYR A 125 -21.50 -2.47 2.09
CA TYR A 125 -20.56 -2.22 1.01
C TYR A 125 -21.26 -2.09 -0.35
N ILE A 126 -22.23 -2.93 -0.64
CA ILE A 126 -23.08 -2.83 -1.84
C ILE A 126 -23.91 -1.54 -1.80
N ASP A 127 -24.57 -1.28 -0.68
CA ASP A 127 -25.49 -0.13 -0.51
C ASP A 127 -24.77 1.20 -0.62
N LEU A 128 -23.51 1.26 -0.22
CA LEU A 128 -22.65 2.44 -0.37
C LEU A 128 -22.22 2.70 -1.82
N GLY A 129 -22.37 1.72 -2.72
CA GLY A 129 -22.08 1.88 -4.15
C GLY A 129 -20.71 1.40 -4.62
N PHE A 130 -20.01 0.58 -3.86
CA PHE A 130 -18.66 0.11 -4.23
C PHE A 130 -18.67 -0.93 -5.36
N VAL A 131 -19.72 -1.73 -5.46
CA VAL A 131 -19.81 -2.80 -6.45
C VAL A 131 -20.28 -2.25 -7.79
N GLY A 132 -19.59 -2.60 -8.88
CA GLY A 132 -19.93 -2.12 -10.22
C GLY A 132 -19.52 -0.66 -10.50
N ASN A 133 -18.89 0.02 -9.56
CA ASN A 133 -18.47 1.42 -9.70
C ASN A 133 -16.98 1.59 -9.34
N ALA A 134 -16.12 1.33 -10.30
CA ALA A 134 -14.67 1.44 -10.11
C ALA A 134 -14.20 2.87 -9.80
N ILE A 135 -14.83 3.88 -10.40
CA ILE A 135 -14.49 5.29 -10.17
C ILE A 135 -14.74 5.67 -8.72
N PHE A 136 -15.91 5.37 -8.20
CA PHE A 136 -16.26 5.61 -6.80
C PHE A 136 -15.34 4.85 -5.85
N ARG A 137 -15.13 3.56 -6.10
CA ARG A 137 -14.25 2.70 -5.30
C ARG A 137 -12.83 3.23 -5.23
N ASN A 138 -12.25 3.60 -6.37
CA ASN A 138 -10.88 4.14 -6.43
C ASN A 138 -10.75 5.47 -5.68
N ARG A 139 -11.77 6.32 -5.75
CA ARG A 139 -11.81 7.58 -5.00
C ARG A 139 -11.78 7.34 -3.48
N VAL A 140 -12.55 6.38 -2.98
CA VAL A 140 -12.52 6.02 -1.56
C VAL A 140 -11.17 5.39 -1.19
N CYS A 141 -10.63 4.49 -2.01
CA CYS A 141 -9.29 3.92 -1.80
C CYS A 141 -8.22 4.99 -1.64
N GLU A 142 -8.23 6.01 -2.47
CA GLU A 142 -7.29 7.15 -2.37
C GLU A 142 -7.43 7.88 -1.03
N LYS A 143 -8.65 8.14 -0.57
CA LYS A 143 -8.92 8.82 0.70
C LYS A 143 -8.45 8.03 1.93
N VAL A 144 -8.47 6.72 1.87
CA VAL A 144 -7.98 5.85 2.94
C VAL A 144 -6.54 5.37 2.72
N HIS A 145 -5.85 5.98 1.77
CA HIS A 145 -4.42 5.77 1.49
C HIS A 145 -4.04 4.37 1.03
N ILE A 146 -4.92 3.71 0.30
CA ILE A 146 -4.62 2.45 -0.38
C ILE A 146 -4.68 2.63 -1.90
N GLY A 147 -4.00 1.77 -2.63
CA GLY A 147 -4.04 1.78 -4.10
C GLY A 147 -5.38 1.31 -4.66
N PRO A 148 -5.68 1.64 -5.93
CA PRO A 148 -6.84 1.11 -6.62
C PRO A 148 -6.85 -0.42 -6.61
N CYS A 149 -8.02 -1.01 -6.37
CA CYS A 149 -8.18 -2.46 -6.33
C CYS A 149 -9.59 -2.89 -6.76
N ASN A 150 -9.75 -4.18 -7.04
CA ASN A 150 -11.06 -4.72 -7.37
C ASN A 150 -12.00 -4.71 -6.16
N ALA A 151 -13.29 -4.95 -6.40
CA ALA A 151 -14.32 -4.87 -5.36
C ALA A 151 -14.06 -5.78 -4.17
N LYS A 152 -13.64 -7.02 -4.39
CA LYS A 152 -13.34 -7.97 -3.31
C LYS A 152 -12.13 -7.57 -2.48
N THR A 153 -11.06 -7.14 -3.13
CA THR A 153 -9.84 -6.68 -2.44
C THR A 153 -10.12 -5.40 -1.65
N CYS A 154 -10.86 -4.46 -2.20
CA CYS A 154 -11.26 -3.24 -1.51
C CYS A 154 -12.07 -3.57 -0.25
N PHE A 155 -13.09 -4.40 -0.36
CA PHE A 155 -13.89 -4.85 0.78
C PHE A 155 -13.02 -5.48 1.88
N LYS A 156 -12.14 -6.40 1.50
CA LYS A 156 -11.20 -7.05 2.43
C LYS A 156 -10.31 -6.02 3.14
N ARG A 157 -9.70 -5.09 2.39
CA ARG A 157 -8.81 -4.09 2.95
C ARG A 157 -9.51 -3.10 3.87
N LEU A 158 -10.71 -2.64 3.52
CA LEU A 158 -11.49 -1.76 4.39
C LEU A 158 -11.79 -2.43 5.74
N ASN A 159 -12.16 -3.71 5.73
CA ASN A 159 -12.35 -4.48 6.96
C ASN A 159 -11.03 -4.70 7.73
N GLN A 160 -9.94 -5.02 7.05
CA GLN A 160 -8.62 -5.17 7.69
C GLN A 160 -8.07 -3.85 8.27
N MET A 161 -8.58 -2.71 7.82
CA MET A 161 -8.28 -1.38 8.37
C MET A 161 -9.30 -0.93 9.42
N HIS A 162 -10.26 -1.78 9.75
CA HIS A 162 -11.35 -1.49 10.70
C HIS A 162 -12.22 -0.28 10.32
N ILE A 163 -12.37 -0.02 9.03
CA ILE A 163 -13.17 1.10 8.55
C ILE A 163 -14.64 0.71 8.59
N THR A 164 -15.45 1.56 9.23
CA THR A 164 -16.89 1.38 9.39
C THR A 164 -17.67 2.11 8.29
N ARG A 165 -18.95 1.76 8.15
CA ARG A 165 -19.88 2.49 7.28
C ARG A 165 -19.94 3.97 7.61
N ASP A 166 -20.07 4.31 8.89
CA ASP A 166 -20.15 5.70 9.35
C ASP A 166 -18.91 6.51 8.98
N GLU A 167 -17.72 5.91 9.09
CA GLU A 167 -16.48 6.56 8.68
C GLU A 167 -16.43 6.83 7.18
N ILE A 168 -16.93 5.91 6.36
CA ILE A 168 -17.00 6.10 4.89
C ILE A 168 -17.99 7.21 4.56
N GLU A 169 -19.17 7.21 5.16
CA GLU A 169 -20.19 8.25 4.97
C GLU A 169 -19.63 9.63 5.35
N LYS A 170 -18.90 9.72 6.44
CA LYS A 170 -18.24 10.96 6.89
C LYS A 170 -17.18 11.45 5.89
N LEU A 171 -16.34 10.57 5.39
CA LEU A 171 -15.36 10.90 4.34
C LEU A 171 -16.02 11.48 3.09
N LEU A 172 -17.20 10.96 2.72
CA LEU A 172 -17.95 11.42 1.55
C LEU A 172 -18.68 12.76 1.82
N GLU A 173 -19.10 13.01 3.06
CA GLU A 173 -19.70 14.29 3.47
C GLU A 173 -18.67 15.41 3.49
N ASP A 174 -17.49 15.17 4.03
CA ASP A 174 -16.40 16.14 4.08
C ASP A 174 -16.00 16.61 2.67
N GLU A 175 -16.12 15.74 1.66
CA GLU A 175 -15.88 16.07 0.27
C GLU A 175 -16.92 17.03 -0.33
N LYS A 176 -18.17 16.95 0.10
CA LYS A 176 -19.25 17.85 -0.36
C LYS A 176 -19.16 19.23 0.27
N ASN A 177 -18.52 19.36 1.42
CA ASN A 177 -18.42 20.60 2.21
C ASN A 177 -17.06 21.30 2.05
N GLY A 178 -16.14 20.68 1.28
CA GLY A 178 -14.79 21.21 1.03
C GLY A 178 -14.66 22.03 -0.24
#